data_a4e7d822579d319493a5ba40efec3ec4
#
_entry.id   a4e7d822579d319493a5ba40efec3ec4
#
_cell.length_a   1.000
_cell.length_b   1.000
_cell.length_c   1.000
_cell.angle_alpha   90.00
_cell.angle_beta   90.00
_cell.angle_gamma   90.00
#
_symmetry.space_group_name_H-M   'P 1'
#
loop_
_entity.id
_entity.type
_entity.pdbx_description
1 polymer ?
#
loop_
_entity_poly.entity_id
_entity_poly.type
_entity_poly.pdbx_seq_one_letter_code
_entity_poly.pdbx_strand_id
1 'polypeptide(L)'
;LTMPHVEEFNGIVTADSDGQHRVEDVLSMVDTISSYPNSLILGCRDFDSENVPPKSKFGNKLTKLVFKLLYGRKITDTQTGLRGFPNEILSEMLEIPGERFEYETKMLIHAFDKAIPIQEITIETIYFDGNAETHFNPIKDSLRIYKVIFASFFKYIISSISSFLVDIGLFQFFLWSALVVGIQRGGILIVLSTILARAISSYFNFTMNKNFVFNGEKRIHRTIVKYYSLAIFQMLLSAAMVTVIWNIFLGSETAIKIVVDTILFLVSYQIQRRWVFK
;
A
#
# COMPACT_ATOMS: atom_id res chain seq x y z
N LEU A 1 26.44 0.97 -4.74
CA LEU A 1 26.88 1.67 -3.53
C LEU A 1 27.81 0.74 -2.74
N THR A 2 29.12 0.96 -2.82
CA THR A 2 30.08 0.36 -1.89
C THR A 2 29.91 1.09 -0.56
N MET A 3 29.67 0.34 0.53
CA MET A 3 29.62 0.94 1.87
C MET A 3 30.98 1.60 2.18
N PRO A 4 31.06 2.92 2.34
CA PRO A 4 32.14 3.50 3.09
C PRO A 4 32.05 2.98 4.54
N HIS A 5 33.12 3.06 5.30
CA HIS A 5 33.12 2.67 6.71
C HIS A 5 32.01 3.44 7.44
N VAL A 6 30.90 2.76 7.72
CA VAL A 6 29.63 3.36 8.23
C VAL A 6 29.83 4.02 9.61
N GLU A 7 30.93 3.66 10.32
CA GLU A 7 31.26 4.19 11.65
C GLU A 7 31.82 5.64 11.65
N GLU A 8 32.23 6.17 10.49
CA GLU A 8 32.84 7.49 10.37
C GLU A 8 31.87 8.63 9.97
N PHE A 9 30.63 8.28 9.58
CA PHE A 9 29.67 9.24 9.04
C PHE A 9 28.32 9.16 9.75
N ASN A 10 27.65 10.30 9.95
CA ASN A 10 26.32 10.36 10.55
C ASN A 10 25.22 9.90 9.58
N GLY A 11 25.52 9.78 8.30
CA GLY A 11 24.58 9.37 7.28
C GLY A 11 25.04 9.71 5.87
N ILE A 12 24.18 9.45 4.88
CA ILE A 12 24.44 9.69 3.46
C ILE A 12 23.34 10.58 2.90
N VAL A 13 23.70 11.50 2.02
CA VAL A 13 22.79 12.27 1.17
C VAL A 13 22.95 11.78 -0.27
N THR A 14 21.83 11.50 -0.93
CA THR A 14 21.78 11.26 -2.38
C THR A 14 21.17 12.48 -3.07
N ALA A 15 21.65 12.78 -4.27
CA ALA A 15 21.11 13.83 -5.13
C ALA A 15 21.22 13.37 -6.58
N ASP A 16 20.28 13.81 -7.43
CA ASP A 16 20.36 13.59 -8.88
C ASP A 16 21.52 14.43 -9.45
N SER A 17 22.22 13.88 -10.46
CA SER A 17 23.38 14.53 -11.08
C SER A 17 23.03 15.52 -12.20
N ASP A 18 21.75 15.90 -12.30
CA ASP A 18 21.19 16.76 -13.35
C ASP A 18 21.33 18.27 -13.06
N GLY A 19 21.90 18.61 -11.90
CA GLY A 19 22.12 20.00 -11.49
C GLY A 19 20.87 20.72 -10.99
N GLN A 20 19.74 20.02 -10.81
CA GLN A 20 18.50 20.65 -10.36
C GLN A 20 18.46 20.94 -8.86
N HIS A 21 19.37 20.36 -8.06
CA HIS A 21 19.45 20.57 -6.61
C HIS A 21 20.42 21.69 -6.26
N ARG A 22 19.97 22.63 -5.44
CA ARG A 22 20.80 23.71 -4.92
C ARG A 22 21.75 23.18 -3.84
N VAL A 23 22.93 23.78 -3.74
CA VAL A 23 23.93 23.42 -2.72
C VAL A 23 23.37 23.65 -1.32
N GLU A 24 22.63 24.75 -1.13
CA GLU A 24 22.00 25.11 0.15
C GLU A 24 21.02 24.04 0.62
N ASP A 25 20.25 23.45 -0.32
CA ASP A 25 19.30 22.37 -0.01
C ASP A 25 20.04 21.08 0.40
N VAL A 26 21.14 20.75 -0.28
CA VAL A 26 22.00 19.61 0.08
C VAL A 26 22.61 19.79 1.46
N LEU A 27 23.10 20.99 1.80
CA LEU A 27 23.66 21.30 3.13
C LEU A 27 22.57 21.23 4.22
N SER A 28 21.37 21.76 3.94
CA SER A 28 20.22 21.64 4.85
C SER A 28 19.84 20.18 5.11
N MET A 29 19.96 19.32 4.11
CA MET A 29 19.75 17.88 4.27
C MET A 29 20.76 17.25 5.24
N VAL A 30 22.05 17.62 5.13
CA VAL A 30 23.11 17.13 6.03
C VAL A 30 22.83 17.52 7.48
N ASP A 31 22.43 18.76 7.74
CA ASP A 31 22.07 19.23 9.08
C ASP A 31 20.83 18.50 9.63
N THR A 32 19.86 18.20 8.75
CA THR A 32 18.63 17.50 9.12
C THR A 32 18.89 16.05 9.50
N ILE A 33 19.85 15.36 8.85
CA ILE A 33 20.25 13.98 9.20
C ILE A 33 20.65 13.89 10.67
N SER A 34 21.47 14.82 11.14
CA SER A 34 21.94 14.85 12.52
C SER A 34 20.82 15.07 13.53
N SER A 35 19.76 15.79 13.12
CA SER A 35 18.60 16.09 13.96
C SER A 35 17.56 14.95 14.02
N TYR A 36 17.53 14.08 13.02
CA TYR A 36 16.54 13.01 12.88
C TYR A 36 17.17 11.65 12.57
N PRO A 37 17.93 11.04 13.49
CA PRO A 37 18.78 9.87 13.22
C PRO A 37 17.99 8.59 12.82
N ASN A 38 16.70 8.51 13.15
CA ASN A 38 15.87 7.34 12.84
C ASN A 38 14.84 7.59 11.71
N SER A 39 15.03 8.65 10.92
CA SER A 39 14.04 9.09 9.92
C SER A 39 14.62 9.06 8.50
N LEU A 40 13.82 8.64 7.54
CA LEU A 40 14.10 8.90 6.12
C LEU A 40 13.82 10.37 5.83
N ILE A 41 14.79 11.11 5.29
CA ILE A 41 14.62 12.52 5.00
C ILE A 41 14.43 12.72 3.51
N LEU A 42 13.42 13.52 3.13
CA LEU A 42 13.06 13.80 1.75
C LEU A 42 13.16 15.30 1.47
N GLY A 43 13.92 15.68 0.44
CA GLY A 43 13.89 17.02 -0.11
C GLY A 43 12.69 17.16 -1.05
N CYS A 44 11.62 17.79 -0.60
CA CYS A 44 10.35 17.87 -1.31
C CYS A 44 10.24 19.16 -2.11
N ARG A 45 9.98 19.03 -3.43
CA ARG A 45 9.71 20.17 -4.31
C ARG A 45 8.38 20.82 -3.98
N ASP A 46 8.32 22.14 -4.08
CA ASP A 46 7.06 22.87 -4.02
C ASP A 46 6.35 22.79 -5.39
N PHE A 47 5.42 21.84 -5.53
CA PHE A 47 4.63 21.66 -6.75
C PHE A 47 3.54 22.71 -6.94
N ASP A 48 3.30 23.59 -5.99
CA ASP A 48 2.31 24.68 -6.12
C ASP A 48 2.92 25.95 -6.72
N SER A 49 4.27 26.03 -6.80
CA SER A 49 4.99 27.14 -7.43
C SER A 49 4.69 27.24 -8.95
N GLU A 50 4.75 28.48 -9.50
CA GLU A 50 4.40 28.76 -10.90
C GLU A 50 5.37 28.13 -11.91
N ASN A 51 6.61 27.90 -11.51
CA ASN A 51 7.69 27.39 -12.38
C ASN A 51 7.63 25.87 -12.63
N VAL A 52 6.73 25.13 -11.96
CA VAL A 52 6.64 23.68 -12.11
C VAL A 52 5.91 23.30 -13.39
N PRO A 53 6.50 22.44 -14.25
CA PRO A 53 5.85 21.97 -15.46
C PRO A 53 4.51 21.27 -15.18
N PRO A 54 3.42 21.56 -15.92
CA PRO A 54 2.08 21.02 -15.65
C PRO A 54 2.03 19.48 -15.62
N LYS A 55 2.84 18.80 -16.44
CA LYS A 55 2.93 17.34 -16.47
C LYS A 55 3.48 16.79 -15.16
N SER A 56 4.52 17.41 -14.60
CA SER A 56 5.12 17.03 -13.31
C SER A 56 4.14 17.25 -12.16
N LYS A 57 3.45 18.40 -12.16
CA LYS A 57 2.40 18.73 -11.19
C LYS A 57 1.27 17.69 -11.19
N PHE A 58 0.78 17.32 -12.38
CA PHE A 58 -0.27 16.29 -12.52
C PHE A 58 0.21 14.91 -12.06
N GLY A 59 1.40 14.48 -12.50
CA GLY A 59 1.98 13.18 -12.13
C GLY A 59 2.16 13.04 -10.62
N ASN A 60 2.72 14.06 -9.96
CA ASN A 60 2.89 14.06 -8.51
C ASN A 60 1.54 14.04 -7.78
N LYS A 61 0.56 14.87 -8.22
CA LYS A 61 -0.79 14.90 -7.62
C LYS A 61 -1.47 13.53 -7.70
N LEU A 62 -1.37 12.86 -8.84
CA LEU A 62 -1.93 11.53 -9.04
C LEU A 62 -1.23 10.49 -8.14
N THR A 63 0.10 10.49 -8.11
CA THR A 63 0.87 9.55 -7.29
C THR A 63 0.61 9.77 -5.79
N LYS A 64 0.54 11.03 -5.32
CA LYS A 64 0.14 11.38 -3.95
C LYS A 64 -1.24 10.82 -3.59
N LEU A 65 -2.21 10.96 -4.50
CA LEU A 65 -3.56 10.42 -4.29
C LEU A 65 -3.53 8.90 -4.16
N VAL A 66 -2.82 8.21 -5.05
CA VAL A 66 -2.70 6.75 -5.03
C VAL A 66 -1.99 6.27 -3.76
N PHE A 67 -0.89 6.93 -3.35
CA PHE A 67 -0.22 6.64 -2.07
C PHE A 67 -1.16 6.84 -0.88
N LYS A 68 -1.92 7.93 -0.86
CA LYS A 68 -2.90 8.18 0.20
C LYS A 68 -3.98 7.09 0.24
N LEU A 69 -4.47 6.65 -0.92
CA LEU A 69 -5.52 5.61 -1.01
C LEU A 69 -5.01 4.22 -0.64
N LEU A 70 -3.80 3.84 -1.04
CA LEU A 70 -3.29 2.48 -0.82
C LEU A 70 -2.51 2.34 0.49
N TYR A 71 -1.74 3.36 0.86
CA TYR A 71 -0.88 3.35 2.05
C TYR A 71 -1.39 4.25 3.18
N GLY A 72 -2.37 5.13 2.87
CA GLY A 72 -2.99 6.09 3.79
C GLY A 72 -2.00 7.07 4.39
N ARG A 73 -0.89 7.31 3.74
CA ARG A 73 0.12 8.30 4.09
C ARG A 73 0.11 9.44 3.09
N LYS A 74 0.32 10.66 3.58
CA LYS A 74 0.53 11.83 2.72
C LYS A 74 2.02 12.01 2.58
N ILE A 75 2.49 12.13 1.35
CA ILE A 75 3.86 12.51 1.00
C ILE A 75 3.75 13.65 -0.01
N THR A 76 4.59 14.66 0.16
CA THR A 76 4.55 15.86 -0.70
C THR A 76 5.22 15.61 -2.03
N ASP A 77 6.34 14.88 -2.05
CA ASP A 77 7.04 14.49 -3.26
C ASP A 77 7.47 13.01 -3.18
N THR A 78 6.93 12.19 -4.08
CA THR A 78 7.20 10.74 -4.08
C THR A 78 8.38 10.35 -4.96
N GLN A 79 8.90 11.28 -5.76
CA GLN A 79 9.91 11.02 -6.79
C GLN A 79 11.11 11.96 -6.67
N THR A 80 11.37 12.48 -5.48
CA THR A 80 12.57 13.31 -5.24
C THR A 80 13.83 12.45 -5.20
N GLY A 81 14.89 12.88 -5.87
CA GLY A 81 16.23 12.26 -5.80
C GLY A 81 17.05 12.75 -4.61
N LEU A 82 16.70 13.93 -4.04
CA LEU A 82 17.40 14.46 -2.86
C LEU A 82 16.86 13.78 -1.60
N ARG A 83 17.65 12.87 -1.02
CA ARG A 83 17.28 12.06 0.15
C ARG A 83 18.41 11.97 1.16
N GLY A 84 18.05 11.99 2.44
CA GLY A 84 18.97 11.79 3.55
C GLY A 84 18.71 10.45 4.25
N PHE A 85 19.80 9.72 4.49
CA PHE A 85 19.79 8.41 5.14
C PHE A 85 20.72 8.45 6.34
N PRO A 86 20.20 8.63 7.56
CA PRO A 86 20.98 8.42 8.78
C PRO A 86 21.53 6.99 8.84
N ASN A 87 22.66 6.80 9.53
CA ASN A 87 23.33 5.51 9.64
C ASN A 87 22.42 4.41 10.21
N GLU A 88 21.51 4.77 11.12
CA GLU A 88 20.60 3.86 11.81
C GLU A 88 19.63 3.14 10.86
N ILE A 89 19.30 3.77 9.73
CA ILE A 89 18.39 3.17 8.74
C ILE A 89 19.10 2.78 7.44
N LEU A 90 20.37 3.13 7.28
CA LEU A 90 21.10 3.02 6.02
C LEU A 90 21.21 1.55 5.54
N SER A 91 21.58 0.64 6.43
CA SER A 91 21.72 -0.80 6.09
C SER A 91 20.40 -1.36 5.57
N GLU A 92 19.29 -1.00 6.21
CA GLU A 92 17.94 -1.46 5.82
C GLU A 92 17.53 -0.89 4.45
N MET A 93 17.88 0.35 4.14
CA MET A 93 17.60 0.97 2.85
C MET A 93 18.45 0.39 1.72
N LEU A 94 19.69 -0.03 1.98
CA LEU A 94 20.58 -0.64 0.99
C LEU A 94 20.16 -2.06 0.57
N GLU A 95 19.40 -2.76 1.42
CA GLU A 95 18.87 -4.10 1.11
C GLU A 95 17.67 -4.05 0.14
N ILE A 96 17.09 -2.87 -0.11
CA ILE A 96 15.92 -2.72 -0.97
C ILE A 96 16.32 -2.94 -2.44
N PRO A 97 15.75 -3.91 -3.14
CA PRO A 97 16.10 -4.17 -4.53
C PRO A 97 15.50 -3.10 -5.47
N GLY A 98 16.30 -2.60 -6.41
CA GLY A 98 15.87 -1.63 -7.43
C GLY A 98 17.04 -0.85 -8.00
N GLU A 99 16.93 -0.37 -9.24
CA GLU A 99 18.02 0.29 -9.95
C GLU A 99 17.63 1.65 -10.55
N ARG A 100 16.33 1.99 -10.57
CA ARG A 100 15.80 3.21 -11.19
C ARG A 100 14.70 3.83 -10.33
N PHE A 101 13.83 4.62 -10.93
CA PHE A 101 12.72 5.36 -10.28
C PHE A 101 11.80 4.48 -9.40
N GLU A 102 11.72 3.17 -9.68
CA GLU A 102 11.00 2.25 -8.81
C GLU A 102 11.69 2.03 -7.44
N TYR A 103 13.00 2.21 -7.35
CA TYR A 103 13.76 2.09 -6.10
C TYR A 103 13.30 3.14 -5.08
N GLU A 104 13.16 4.39 -5.51
CA GLU A 104 12.66 5.48 -4.68
C GLU A 104 11.27 5.19 -4.12
N THR A 105 10.40 4.63 -4.97
CA THR A 105 9.06 4.22 -4.57
C THR A 105 9.08 3.07 -3.56
N LYS A 106 9.97 2.08 -3.76
CA LYS A 106 10.12 0.96 -2.83
C LYS A 106 10.64 1.40 -1.47
N MET A 107 11.57 2.35 -1.41
CA MET A 107 12.03 2.93 -0.14
C MET A 107 10.88 3.55 0.66
N LEU A 108 10.01 4.33 0.01
CA LEU A 108 8.85 4.92 0.66
C LEU A 108 7.90 3.86 1.21
N ILE A 109 7.61 2.82 0.40
CA ILE A 109 6.76 1.71 0.82
C ILE A 109 7.39 0.97 2.00
N HIS A 110 8.69 0.71 1.93
CA HIS A 110 9.44 0.06 3.01
C HIS A 110 9.40 0.87 4.29
N ALA A 111 9.66 2.18 4.21
CA ALA A 111 9.57 3.07 5.37
C ALA A 111 8.16 3.04 6.01
N PHE A 112 7.10 2.96 5.21
CA PHE A 112 5.73 2.81 5.74
C PHE A 112 5.50 1.45 6.41
N ASP A 113 5.98 0.37 5.81
CA ASP A 113 5.80 -0.99 6.33
C ASP A 113 6.56 -1.20 7.63
N LYS A 114 7.75 -0.62 7.75
CA LYS A 114 8.60 -0.66 8.95
C LYS A 114 8.31 0.42 9.98
N ALA A 115 7.36 1.33 9.68
CA ALA A 115 7.05 2.50 10.51
C ALA A 115 8.26 3.42 10.72
N ILE A 116 9.20 3.47 9.80
CA ILE A 116 10.28 4.44 9.79
C ILE A 116 9.67 5.83 9.58
N PRO A 117 9.96 6.81 10.46
CA PRO A 117 9.48 8.16 10.29
C PRO A 117 10.03 8.77 8.99
N ILE A 118 9.23 9.61 8.34
CA ILE A 118 9.65 10.35 7.16
C ILE A 118 9.61 11.83 7.51
N GLN A 119 10.74 12.50 7.31
CA GLN A 119 10.90 13.94 7.48
C GLN A 119 10.97 14.61 6.12
N GLU A 120 10.07 15.55 5.86
CA GLU A 120 10.05 16.32 4.61
C GLU A 120 10.64 17.70 4.86
N ILE A 121 11.61 18.11 4.04
CA ILE A 121 12.13 19.47 3.96
C ILE A 121 11.78 20.05 2.60
N THR A 122 11.31 21.28 2.56
CA THR A 122 11.02 21.97 1.30
C THR A 122 12.32 22.39 0.64
N ILE A 123 12.48 22.07 -0.65
CA ILE A 123 13.63 22.43 -1.47
C ILE A 123 13.20 23.26 -2.67
N GLU A 124 14.12 24.09 -3.16
CA GLU A 124 13.96 24.77 -4.43
C GLU A 124 14.56 23.96 -5.57
N THR A 125 13.82 23.77 -6.66
CA THR A 125 14.29 23.05 -7.83
C THR A 125 14.58 24.02 -8.96
N ILE A 126 15.76 23.90 -9.54
CA ILE A 126 16.14 24.68 -10.74
C ILE A 126 15.65 23.90 -11.96
N TYR A 127 14.74 24.49 -12.73
CA TYR A 127 14.27 23.92 -14.00
C TYR A 127 15.02 24.54 -15.15
N PHE A 128 15.85 23.75 -15.84
CA PHE A 128 16.54 24.16 -17.06
C PHE A 128 15.63 23.86 -18.27
N ASP A 129 15.44 24.83 -19.17
CA ASP A 129 14.72 24.71 -20.45
C ASP A 129 13.38 23.93 -20.36
N GLY A 130 12.58 24.19 -19.34
CA GLY A 130 11.29 23.52 -19.15
C GLY A 130 11.39 22.02 -18.91
N ASN A 131 12.53 21.54 -18.41
CA ASN A 131 12.82 20.11 -18.15
C ASN A 131 12.99 19.27 -19.43
N ALA A 132 13.57 19.85 -20.50
CA ALA A 132 13.73 19.20 -21.80
C ALA A 132 14.68 17.98 -21.77
N GLU A 133 15.64 17.93 -20.86
CA GLU A 133 16.64 16.86 -20.72
C GLU A 133 16.27 15.83 -19.62
N THR A 134 15.03 15.46 -19.49
CA THR A 134 14.65 14.45 -18.51
C THR A 134 14.94 13.04 -19.04
N HIS A 135 15.67 12.23 -18.27
CA HIS A 135 15.85 10.79 -18.50
C HIS A 135 14.60 9.95 -18.13
N PHE A 136 13.55 10.58 -17.65
CA PHE A 136 12.29 9.95 -17.29
C PHE A 136 11.42 9.70 -18.52
N ASN A 137 11.13 8.42 -18.79
CA ASN A 137 10.16 8.06 -19.83
C ASN A 137 8.76 8.04 -19.19
N PRO A 138 7.84 8.98 -19.60
CA PRO A 138 6.54 9.13 -18.91
C PRO A 138 5.69 7.86 -18.89
N ILE A 139 5.79 7.01 -19.90
CA ILE A 139 5.00 5.78 -19.98
C ILE A 139 5.71 4.62 -19.28
N LYS A 140 6.94 4.31 -19.69
CA LYS A 140 7.66 3.14 -19.18
C LYS A 140 7.96 3.23 -17.67
N ASP A 141 8.46 4.40 -17.24
CA ASP A 141 8.86 4.57 -15.84
C ASP A 141 7.63 4.75 -14.95
N SER A 142 6.57 5.43 -15.40
CA SER A 142 5.29 5.45 -14.68
C SER A 142 4.71 4.05 -14.50
N LEU A 143 4.71 3.21 -15.55
CA LEU A 143 4.24 1.82 -15.43
C LEU A 143 5.05 1.01 -14.41
N ARG A 144 6.37 1.19 -14.34
CA ARG A 144 7.23 0.54 -13.33
C ARG A 144 6.87 1.00 -11.92
N ILE A 145 6.74 2.30 -11.73
CA ILE A 145 6.36 2.91 -10.45
C ILE A 145 5.00 2.39 -9.99
N TYR A 146 3.98 2.48 -10.84
CA TYR A 146 2.64 2.02 -10.50
C TYR A 146 2.56 0.51 -10.29
N LYS A 147 3.34 -0.29 -11.02
CA LYS A 147 3.47 -1.74 -10.76
C LYS A 147 3.94 -2.01 -9.33
N VAL A 148 4.91 -1.23 -8.84
CA VAL A 148 5.39 -1.35 -7.45
C VAL A 148 4.33 -0.89 -6.46
N ILE A 149 3.72 0.28 -6.69
CA ILE A 149 2.69 0.84 -5.80
C ILE A 149 1.50 -0.11 -5.64
N PHE A 150 1.04 -0.70 -6.74
CA PHE A 150 -0.13 -1.58 -6.74
C PHE A 150 0.18 -3.04 -6.42
N ALA A 151 1.45 -3.45 -6.33
CA ALA A 151 1.83 -4.86 -6.17
C ALA A 151 1.12 -5.55 -5.00
N SER A 152 1.15 -4.96 -3.81
CA SER A 152 0.47 -5.52 -2.63
C SER A 152 -1.06 -5.50 -2.78
N PHE A 153 -1.61 -4.48 -3.44
CA PHE A 153 -3.05 -4.40 -3.68
C PHE A 153 -3.53 -5.45 -4.68
N PHE A 154 -2.79 -5.70 -5.76
CA PHE A 154 -3.11 -6.80 -6.68
C PHE A 154 -3.01 -8.17 -6.02
N LYS A 155 -2.00 -8.40 -5.18
CA LYS A 155 -1.93 -9.62 -4.36
C LYS A 155 -3.16 -9.78 -3.46
N TYR A 156 -3.66 -8.69 -2.88
CA TYR A 156 -4.87 -8.70 -2.06
C TYR A 156 -6.13 -9.04 -2.88
N ILE A 157 -6.27 -8.50 -4.09
CA ILE A 157 -7.36 -8.87 -5.01
C ILE A 157 -7.27 -10.37 -5.35
N ILE A 158 -6.10 -10.87 -5.72
CA ILE A 158 -5.89 -12.30 -6.04
C ILE A 158 -6.25 -13.17 -4.84
N SER A 159 -5.81 -12.82 -3.64
CA SER A 159 -6.17 -13.53 -2.40
C SER A 159 -7.69 -13.59 -2.20
N SER A 160 -8.38 -12.47 -2.42
CA SER A 160 -9.84 -12.39 -2.25
C SER A 160 -10.59 -13.22 -3.28
N ILE A 161 -10.19 -13.16 -4.56
CA ILE A 161 -10.78 -13.98 -5.64
C ILE A 161 -10.50 -15.46 -5.39
N SER A 162 -9.28 -15.84 -5.03
CA SER A 162 -8.93 -17.22 -4.72
C SER A 162 -9.77 -17.77 -3.57
N SER A 163 -9.96 -16.97 -2.52
CA SER A 163 -10.80 -17.37 -1.38
C SER A 163 -12.28 -17.54 -1.75
N PHE A 164 -12.79 -16.71 -2.64
CA PHE A 164 -14.13 -16.84 -3.17
C PHE A 164 -14.30 -18.13 -3.99
N LEU A 165 -13.32 -18.48 -4.83
CA LEU A 165 -13.34 -19.73 -5.59
C LEU A 165 -13.27 -20.96 -4.68
N VAL A 166 -12.42 -20.89 -3.63
CA VAL A 166 -12.34 -21.94 -2.60
C VAL A 166 -13.68 -22.09 -1.86
N ASP A 167 -14.34 -20.97 -1.51
CA ASP A 167 -15.64 -20.98 -0.84
C ASP A 167 -16.70 -21.70 -1.67
N ILE A 168 -16.83 -21.35 -2.94
CA ILE A 168 -17.78 -21.99 -3.86
C ILE A 168 -17.42 -23.48 -4.09
N GLY A 169 -16.15 -23.78 -4.30
CA GLY A 169 -15.70 -25.16 -4.53
C GLY A 169 -15.98 -26.06 -3.34
N LEU A 170 -15.70 -25.58 -2.12
CA LEU A 170 -16.00 -26.32 -0.88
C LEU A 170 -17.50 -26.46 -0.65
N PHE A 171 -18.27 -25.41 -0.89
CA PHE A 171 -19.72 -25.49 -0.79
C PHE A 171 -20.30 -26.59 -1.71
N GLN A 172 -19.90 -26.62 -2.95
CA GLN A 172 -20.30 -27.66 -3.90
C GLN A 172 -19.83 -29.06 -3.48
N PHE A 173 -18.57 -29.16 -3.02
CA PHE A 173 -18.01 -30.40 -2.52
C PHE A 173 -18.80 -30.97 -1.33
N PHE A 174 -19.16 -30.15 -0.34
CA PHE A 174 -19.95 -30.60 0.80
C PHE A 174 -21.36 -31.00 0.41
N LEU A 175 -22.01 -30.27 -0.51
CA LEU A 175 -23.32 -30.68 -1.04
C LEU A 175 -23.25 -32.00 -1.78
N TRP A 176 -22.25 -32.18 -2.63
CA TRP A 176 -22.08 -33.40 -3.41
C TRP A 176 -21.77 -34.61 -2.51
N SER A 177 -20.84 -34.50 -1.58
CA SER A 177 -20.46 -35.57 -0.66
C SER A 177 -21.62 -36.01 0.23
N ALA A 178 -22.47 -35.09 0.70
CA ALA A 178 -23.66 -35.41 1.45
C ALA A 178 -24.67 -36.21 0.63
N LEU A 179 -24.85 -35.87 -0.66
CA LEU A 179 -25.71 -36.61 -1.56
C LEU A 179 -25.21 -38.04 -1.81
N VAL A 180 -23.90 -38.23 -1.95
CA VAL A 180 -23.27 -39.55 -2.14
C VAL A 180 -23.53 -40.45 -0.92
N VAL A 181 -23.58 -39.91 0.28
CA VAL A 181 -23.88 -40.63 1.54
C VAL A 181 -25.38 -40.83 1.76
N GLY A 182 -26.25 -40.37 0.84
CA GLY A 182 -27.69 -40.54 0.89
C GLY A 182 -28.43 -39.46 1.69
N ILE A 183 -27.80 -38.36 2.04
CA ILE A 183 -28.46 -37.23 2.68
C ILE A 183 -29.22 -36.42 1.63
N GLN A 184 -30.53 -36.27 1.81
CA GLN A 184 -31.38 -35.52 0.86
C GLN A 184 -31.07 -34.01 0.94
N ARG A 185 -31.23 -33.33 -0.21
CA ARG A 185 -31.14 -31.86 -0.28
C ARG A 185 -32.22 -31.23 0.60
N GLY A 186 -31.78 -30.35 1.50
CA GLY A 186 -32.68 -29.61 2.40
C GLY A 186 -32.01 -28.37 2.93
N GLY A 187 -32.78 -27.48 3.53
CA GLY A 187 -32.27 -26.21 4.07
C GLY A 187 -31.12 -26.36 5.05
N ILE A 188 -31.20 -27.38 5.93
CA ILE A 188 -30.16 -27.67 6.93
C ILE A 188 -28.81 -28.01 6.25
N LEU A 189 -28.84 -28.86 5.22
CA LEU A 189 -27.63 -29.23 4.47
C LEU A 189 -26.99 -28.03 3.80
N ILE A 190 -27.80 -27.15 3.20
CA ILE A 190 -27.32 -25.91 2.58
C ILE A 190 -26.64 -25.01 3.61
N VAL A 191 -27.27 -24.82 4.77
CA VAL A 191 -26.73 -24.00 5.86
C VAL A 191 -25.41 -24.58 6.39
N LEU A 192 -25.34 -25.88 6.69
CA LEU A 192 -24.12 -26.53 7.17
C LEU A 192 -23.00 -26.46 6.14
N SER A 193 -23.30 -26.75 4.87
CA SER A 193 -22.30 -26.64 3.79
C SER A 193 -21.78 -25.23 3.64
N THR A 194 -22.64 -24.22 3.76
CA THR A 194 -22.24 -22.81 3.72
C THR A 194 -21.34 -22.44 4.89
N ILE A 195 -21.68 -22.84 6.11
CA ILE A 195 -20.89 -22.53 7.30
C ILE A 195 -19.50 -23.18 7.21
N LEU A 196 -19.43 -24.47 6.83
CA LEU A 196 -18.16 -25.18 6.69
C LEU A 196 -17.29 -24.59 5.58
N ALA A 197 -17.86 -24.32 4.41
CA ALA A 197 -17.16 -23.70 3.31
C ALA A 197 -16.62 -22.32 3.73
N ARG A 198 -17.45 -21.50 4.38
CA ARG A 198 -17.05 -20.16 4.85
C ARG A 198 -15.97 -20.19 5.93
N ALA A 199 -16.02 -21.13 6.84
CA ALA A 199 -15.00 -21.29 7.87
C ALA A 199 -13.62 -21.59 7.27
N ILE A 200 -13.58 -22.54 6.32
CA ILE A 200 -12.33 -22.92 5.64
C ILE A 200 -11.84 -21.83 4.70
N SER A 201 -12.71 -21.26 3.88
CA SER A 201 -12.33 -20.21 2.92
C SER A 201 -11.88 -18.92 3.61
N SER A 202 -12.47 -18.56 4.74
CA SER A 202 -12.03 -17.39 5.53
C SER A 202 -10.66 -17.61 6.18
N TYR A 203 -10.38 -18.82 6.67
CA TYR A 203 -9.05 -19.17 7.17
C TYR A 203 -8.00 -19.20 6.05
N PHE A 204 -8.37 -19.70 4.88
CA PHE A 204 -7.52 -19.63 3.69
C PHE A 204 -7.21 -18.18 3.31
N ASN A 205 -8.22 -17.29 3.26
CA ASN A 205 -8.04 -15.86 3.00
C ASN A 205 -7.12 -15.19 4.03
N PHE A 206 -7.32 -15.49 5.32
CA PHE A 206 -6.44 -15.01 6.38
C PHE A 206 -4.98 -15.42 6.14
N THR A 207 -4.74 -16.68 5.81
CA THR A 207 -3.39 -17.23 5.58
C THR A 207 -2.74 -16.60 4.34
N MET A 208 -3.50 -16.46 3.24
CA MET A 208 -3.05 -15.78 2.02
C MET A 208 -2.71 -14.31 2.30
N ASN A 209 -3.58 -13.59 2.99
CA ASN A 209 -3.32 -12.19 3.32
C ASN A 209 -2.11 -12.04 4.23
N LYS A 210 -1.97 -12.91 5.24
CA LYS A 210 -0.83 -12.86 6.15
C LYS A 210 0.50 -13.14 5.46
N ASN A 211 0.59 -14.22 4.67
CA ASN A 211 1.86 -14.73 4.16
C ASN A 211 2.22 -14.19 2.77
N PHE A 212 1.22 -13.99 1.90
CA PHE A 212 1.44 -13.61 0.50
C PHE A 212 1.26 -12.11 0.24
N VAL A 213 0.29 -11.48 0.94
CA VAL A 213 -0.04 -10.06 0.69
C VAL A 213 0.78 -9.12 1.54
N PHE A 214 0.76 -9.33 2.87
CA PHE A 214 1.28 -8.35 3.84
C PHE A 214 2.57 -8.78 4.55
N ASN A 215 3.03 -10.02 4.39
CA ASN A 215 4.19 -10.59 5.12
C ASN A 215 4.11 -10.28 6.63
N GLY A 216 2.93 -10.52 7.22
CA GLY A 216 2.57 -10.09 8.57
C GLY A 216 3.36 -10.79 9.69
N GLU A 217 3.33 -10.18 10.88
CA GLU A 217 4.01 -10.66 12.08
C GLU A 217 3.75 -12.14 12.41
N LYS A 218 4.70 -12.76 13.12
CA LYS A 218 4.64 -14.18 13.53
C LYS A 218 3.57 -14.47 14.60
N ARG A 219 3.00 -13.47 15.29
CA ARG A 219 2.00 -13.63 16.37
C ARG A 219 0.61 -13.96 15.84
N ILE A 220 0.41 -15.21 15.43
CA ILE A 220 -0.82 -15.68 14.78
C ILE A 220 -2.08 -15.38 15.59
N HIS A 221 -2.07 -15.63 16.91
CA HIS A 221 -3.29 -15.52 17.73
C HIS A 221 -3.88 -14.11 17.76
N ARG A 222 -3.06 -13.09 17.97
CA ARG A 222 -3.52 -11.68 17.96
C ARG A 222 -4.01 -11.26 16.58
N THR A 223 -3.32 -11.70 15.55
CA THR A 223 -3.63 -11.35 14.15
C THR A 223 -4.96 -11.97 13.72
N ILE A 224 -5.24 -13.23 14.10
CA ILE A 224 -6.53 -13.89 13.85
C ILE A 224 -7.68 -13.12 14.49
N VAL A 225 -7.57 -12.77 15.78
CA VAL A 225 -8.62 -12.03 16.48
C VAL A 225 -8.90 -10.70 15.79
N LYS A 226 -7.87 -9.94 15.47
CA LYS A 226 -8.03 -8.66 14.73
C LYS A 226 -8.69 -8.85 13.36
N TYR A 227 -8.30 -9.91 12.64
CA TYR A 227 -8.85 -10.19 11.30
C TYR A 227 -10.36 -10.50 11.38
N TYR A 228 -10.78 -11.40 12.24
CA TYR A 228 -12.19 -11.76 12.36
C TYR A 228 -13.04 -10.65 12.98
N SER A 229 -12.49 -9.88 13.93
CA SER A 229 -13.16 -8.67 14.44
C SER A 229 -13.43 -7.67 13.34
N LEU A 230 -12.44 -7.42 12.46
CA LEU A 230 -12.62 -6.55 11.30
C LEU A 230 -13.67 -7.10 10.33
N ALA A 231 -13.65 -8.40 10.05
CA ALA A 231 -14.60 -9.04 9.13
C ALA A 231 -16.06 -8.92 9.64
N ILE A 232 -16.29 -9.18 10.93
CA ILE A 232 -17.60 -9.03 11.58
C ILE A 232 -18.04 -7.55 11.54
N PHE A 233 -17.16 -6.63 11.92
CA PHE A 233 -17.46 -5.20 11.90
C PHE A 233 -17.85 -4.72 10.49
N GLN A 234 -17.12 -5.14 9.47
CA GLN A 234 -17.41 -4.78 8.07
C GLN A 234 -18.74 -5.35 7.59
N MET A 235 -19.06 -6.58 7.95
CA MET A 235 -20.35 -7.19 7.63
C MET A 235 -21.53 -6.38 8.21
N LEU A 236 -21.43 -6.00 9.49
CA LEU A 236 -22.46 -5.19 10.15
C LEU A 236 -22.53 -3.77 9.54
N LEU A 237 -21.41 -3.17 9.28
CA LEU A 237 -21.31 -1.84 8.68
C LEU A 237 -21.90 -1.83 7.26
N SER A 238 -21.59 -2.85 6.44
CA SER A 238 -22.17 -2.99 5.11
C SER A 238 -23.69 -3.07 5.17
N ALA A 239 -24.24 -3.94 6.02
CA ALA A 239 -25.68 -4.07 6.18
C ALA A 239 -26.34 -2.75 6.61
N ALA A 240 -25.77 -2.07 7.59
CA ALA A 240 -26.28 -0.78 8.06
C ALA A 240 -26.24 0.30 6.96
N MET A 241 -25.09 0.45 6.28
CA MET A 241 -24.93 1.45 5.23
C MET A 241 -25.87 1.21 4.04
N VAL A 242 -26.00 -0.04 3.60
CA VAL A 242 -26.92 -0.39 2.49
C VAL A 242 -28.37 -0.03 2.87
N THR A 243 -28.79 -0.41 4.09
CA THR A 243 -30.14 -0.10 4.57
C THR A 243 -30.41 1.42 4.67
N VAL A 244 -29.47 2.17 5.24
CA VAL A 244 -29.62 3.63 5.37
C VAL A 244 -29.66 4.31 4.01
N ILE A 245 -28.75 3.97 3.10
CA ILE A 245 -28.70 4.57 1.76
C ILE A 245 -29.94 4.21 0.95
N TRP A 246 -30.40 2.98 1.03
CA TRP A 246 -31.62 2.55 0.34
C TRP A 246 -32.84 3.33 0.83
N ASN A 247 -33.01 3.51 2.14
CA ASN A 247 -34.12 4.29 2.71
C ASN A 247 -34.10 5.78 2.28
N ILE A 248 -32.92 6.34 1.97
CA ILE A 248 -32.81 7.74 1.53
C ILE A 248 -33.04 7.89 0.03
N PHE A 249 -32.45 7.02 -0.78
CA PHE A 249 -32.41 7.18 -2.24
C PHE A 249 -33.39 6.29 -3.01
N LEU A 250 -34.03 5.29 -2.37
CA LEU A 250 -34.98 4.36 -2.96
C LEU A 250 -34.48 3.73 -4.30
N GLY A 251 -33.17 3.54 -4.42
CA GLY A 251 -32.53 3.01 -5.61
C GLY A 251 -32.43 1.47 -5.60
N SER A 252 -31.68 0.93 -6.58
CA SER A 252 -31.38 -0.51 -6.62
C SER A 252 -30.53 -0.93 -5.45
N GLU A 253 -31.03 -1.82 -4.59
CA GLU A 253 -30.34 -2.40 -3.43
C GLU A 253 -29.00 -3.03 -3.84
N THR A 254 -29.00 -3.76 -4.97
CA THR A 254 -27.81 -4.40 -5.51
C THR A 254 -26.74 -3.36 -5.91
N ALA A 255 -27.14 -2.29 -6.59
CA ALA A 255 -26.19 -1.24 -6.99
C ALA A 255 -25.60 -0.54 -5.77
N ILE A 256 -26.43 -0.19 -4.77
CA ILE A 256 -26.00 0.40 -3.50
C ILE A 256 -25.00 -0.54 -2.81
N LYS A 257 -25.34 -1.83 -2.71
CA LYS A 257 -24.46 -2.83 -2.08
C LYS A 257 -23.12 -2.94 -2.79
N ILE A 258 -23.07 -2.99 -4.12
CA ILE A 258 -21.81 -3.04 -4.86
C ILE A 258 -20.92 -1.84 -4.55
N VAL A 259 -21.48 -0.64 -4.51
CA VAL A 259 -20.73 0.58 -4.20
C VAL A 259 -20.22 0.54 -2.76
N VAL A 260 -21.07 0.23 -1.79
CA VAL A 260 -20.71 0.14 -0.38
C VAL A 260 -19.62 -0.90 -0.16
N ASP A 261 -19.80 -2.12 -0.67
CA ASP A 261 -18.84 -3.20 -0.48
C ASP A 261 -17.50 -2.91 -1.19
N THR A 262 -17.51 -2.20 -2.33
CA THR A 262 -16.27 -1.75 -3.00
C THR A 262 -15.51 -0.75 -2.14
N ILE A 263 -16.19 0.22 -1.52
CA ILE A 263 -15.55 1.17 -0.61
C ILE A 263 -15.00 0.45 0.61
N LEU A 264 -15.80 -0.44 1.22
CA LEU A 264 -15.37 -1.22 2.38
C LEU A 264 -14.20 -2.15 2.06
N PHE A 265 -14.12 -2.70 0.85
CA PHE A 265 -12.98 -3.50 0.39
C PHE A 265 -11.67 -2.69 0.36
N LEU A 266 -11.71 -1.46 -0.16
CA LEU A 266 -10.55 -0.55 -0.17
C LEU A 266 -10.13 -0.15 1.26
N VAL A 267 -11.10 0.16 2.11
CA VAL A 267 -10.86 0.48 3.53
C VAL A 267 -10.30 -0.73 4.27
N SER A 268 -10.83 -1.94 3.99
CA SER A 268 -10.33 -3.19 4.55
C SER A 268 -8.87 -3.43 4.25
N TYR A 269 -8.47 -3.24 3.01
CA TYR A 269 -7.06 -3.36 2.61
C TYR A 269 -6.14 -2.49 3.48
N GLN A 270 -6.51 -1.22 3.70
CA GLN A 270 -5.72 -0.32 4.54
C GLN A 270 -5.68 -0.75 6.01
N ILE A 271 -6.83 -1.14 6.57
CA ILE A 271 -6.91 -1.57 7.97
C ILE A 271 -6.12 -2.86 8.16
N GLN A 272 -6.27 -3.83 7.24
CA GLN A 272 -5.51 -5.08 7.30
C GLN A 272 -4.01 -4.82 7.24
N ARG A 273 -3.54 -3.96 6.34
CA ARG A 273 -2.13 -3.61 6.21
C ARG A 273 -1.55 -2.95 7.46
N ARG A 274 -2.29 -2.06 8.11
CA ARG A 274 -1.77 -1.20 9.18
C ARG A 274 -2.00 -1.72 10.59
N TRP A 275 -3.05 -2.48 10.77
CA TRP A 275 -3.51 -2.88 12.10
C TRP A 275 -3.60 -4.39 12.29
N VAL A 276 -4.08 -5.13 11.29
CA VAL A 276 -4.28 -6.57 11.43
C VAL A 276 -2.96 -7.32 11.32
N PHE A 277 -2.20 -7.06 10.28
CA PHE A 277 -0.99 -7.82 9.92
C PHE A 277 0.32 -7.10 10.29
N LYS A 278 0.22 -6.06 11.08
CA LYS A 278 1.36 -5.32 11.60
C LYS A 278 1.71 -5.72 13.02
#